data_4787bb80e759e6c802bde804af549cf0
#
_entry.id   4787bb80e759e6c802bde804af549cf0
#
_cell.length_a   1.000
_cell.length_b   1.000
_cell.length_c   1.000
_cell.angle_alpha   90.00
_cell.angle_beta   90.00
_cell.angle_gamma   90.00
#
_symmetry.space_group_name_H-M   'P 1'
#
loop_
_entity.id
_entity.type
_entity.pdbx_description
1 polymer ?
#
loop_
_entity_poly.entity_id
_entity_poly.type
_entity_poly.pdbx_seq_one_letter_code
_entity_poly.pdbx_strand_id
1 'polypeptide(L)'
;MMYRDYYAYLQKKLDNSLDALEQAEKKLVEARMQRDRDARKQARKQAEQHIQEAARKAVEIEPHMAYLLCEARGLKHGKYIRDAWEKTLKANGIRQEFDFIPDVSIITYMPTLSFMLSIPFQLRKPYISKDECDFYLLDNPLRKEKNWQAPMIAPTSWKGALRSALRLACNYGEENEVTIRLFGNPRESEEHQAGRLYFFPTFFDQIGLEVINPHDRKTGAGTARGPILMECAPAGATGEFVTLYMFFSPLELSETDKYHQVAQDLEVLAEGIKAMLTTYGIGAKTSSGFGIAEDKLTKEGKLAIRAKLGDGTSSTATPPVSERSFSTLSELGDLTKR
;
A
#
# COMPACT_ATOMS: atom_id res chain seq x y z
N MET A 1 -0.62 -20.23 -26.17
CA MET A 1 0.46 -21.08 -25.60
C MET A 1 0.98 -20.37 -24.35
N MET A 2 0.40 -20.39 -23.20
CA MET A 2 1.35 -19.74 -22.30
C MET A 2 1.14 -19.80 -20.79
N TYR A 3 -0.03 -20.05 -20.29
CA TYR A 3 -0.17 -20.04 -18.83
C TYR A 3 0.09 -21.41 -18.15
N ARG A 4 -0.04 -22.52 -18.85
CA ARG A 4 0.28 -23.86 -18.30
C ARG A 4 1.78 -24.13 -18.19
N ASP A 5 2.61 -23.46 -19.01
CA ASP A 5 4.05 -23.68 -19.04
C ASP A 5 4.85 -22.82 -18.04
N TYR A 6 4.29 -21.71 -17.56
CA TYR A 6 5.03 -20.79 -16.68
C TYR A 6 5.38 -21.43 -15.32
N TYR A 7 4.41 -22.04 -14.68
CA TYR A 7 4.66 -22.73 -13.40
C TYR A 7 5.54 -23.96 -13.57
N ALA A 8 5.36 -24.72 -14.63
CA ALA A 8 6.24 -25.83 -14.96
C ALA A 8 7.69 -25.39 -15.25
N TYR A 9 7.85 -24.25 -15.92
CA TYR A 9 9.15 -23.64 -16.16
C TYR A 9 9.82 -23.16 -14.88
N LEU A 10 9.08 -22.48 -13.99
CA LEU A 10 9.58 -22.07 -12.68
C LEU A 10 9.95 -23.28 -11.82
N GLN A 11 9.11 -24.30 -11.79
CA GLN A 11 9.40 -25.54 -11.07
C GLN A 11 10.70 -26.15 -11.52
N LYS A 12 10.91 -26.31 -12.83
CA LYS A 12 12.15 -26.86 -13.39
C LYS A 12 13.40 -26.04 -13.02
N LYS A 13 13.28 -24.70 -12.96
CA LYS A 13 14.37 -23.84 -12.50
C LYS A 13 14.63 -23.98 -11.01
N LEU A 14 13.59 -24.11 -10.21
CA LEU A 14 13.67 -24.27 -8.77
C LEU A 14 14.21 -25.64 -8.38
N ASP A 15 13.90 -26.70 -9.13
CA ASP A 15 14.34 -28.08 -8.85
C ASP A 15 15.85 -28.13 -8.63
N ASN A 16 16.64 -27.50 -9.47
CA ASN A 16 18.11 -27.49 -9.32
C ASN A 16 18.56 -26.83 -8.00
N SER A 17 17.91 -25.78 -7.58
CA SER A 17 18.22 -25.07 -6.32
C SER A 17 17.75 -25.87 -5.11
N LEU A 18 16.60 -26.54 -5.21
CA LEU A 18 16.05 -27.40 -4.16
C LEU A 18 16.84 -28.67 -3.99
N ASP A 19 17.30 -29.27 -5.08
CA ASP A 19 18.19 -30.45 -5.04
C ASP A 19 19.55 -30.10 -4.40
N ALA A 20 20.07 -28.91 -4.68
CA ALA A 20 21.28 -28.40 -4.01
C ALA A 20 21.06 -28.17 -2.50
N LEU A 21 19.89 -27.69 -2.12
CA LEU A 21 19.47 -27.56 -0.70
C LEU A 21 19.43 -28.93 -0.02
N GLU A 22 18.80 -29.92 -0.65
CA GLU A 22 18.68 -31.26 -0.11
C GLU A 22 20.07 -31.93 0.07
N GLN A 23 20.94 -31.79 -0.93
CA GLN A 23 22.32 -32.31 -0.83
C GLN A 23 23.13 -31.63 0.27
N ALA A 24 22.96 -30.29 0.42
CA ALA A 24 23.66 -29.55 1.46
C ALA A 24 23.16 -29.92 2.88
N GLU A 25 21.88 -30.26 3.03
CA GLU A 25 21.36 -30.79 4.29
C GLU A 25 21.89 -32.16 4.63
N LYS A 26 21.97 -33.08 3.65
CA LYS A 26 22.61 -34.40 3.85
C LYS A 26 24.03 -34.22 4.36
N LYS A 27 24.81 -33.31 3.74
CA LYS A 27 26.17 -32.97 4.21
C LYS A 27 26.19 -32.39 5.62
N LEU A 28 25.18 -31.57 5.98
CA LEU A 28 25.07 -31.01 7.33
C LEU A 28 24.80 -32.10 8.37
N VAL A 29 24.00 -33.12 8.04
CA VAL A 29 23.75 -34.28 8.89
C VAL A 29 25.01 -35.12 9.03
N GLU A 30 25.70 -35.42 7.91
CA GLU A 30 26.99 -36.15 7.92
C GLU A 30 28.06 -35.43 8.73
N ALA A 31 28.15 -34.08 8.61
CA ALA A 31 29.08 -33.27 9.39
C ALA A 31 28.85 -33.40 10.91
N ARG A 32 27.59 -33.60 11.36
CA ARG A 32 27.26 -33.82 12.78
C ARG A 32 27.80 -35.18 13.32
N MET A 33 28.00 -36.16 12.45
CA MET A 33 28.46 -37.49 12.79
C MET A 33 29.99 -37.59 12.87
N GLN A 34 30.73 -36.60 12.44
CA GLN A 34 32.19 -36.59 12.50
C GLN A 34 32.70 -36.59 13.95
N ARG A 35 33.69 -37.42 14.24
CA ARG A 35 34.25 -37.58 15.60
C ARG A 35 35.22 -36.45 15.95
N ASP A 36 36.01 -35.96 14.98
CA ASP A 36 36.94 -34.85 15.15
C ASP A 36 36.15 -33.53 15.29
N ARG A 37 36.46 -32.75 16.35
CA ARG A 37 35.77 -31.54 16.70
C ARG A 37 35.99 -30.43 15.68
N ASP A 38 37.23 -30.26 15.21
CA ASP A 38 37.59 -29.15 14.31
C ASP A 38 37.12 -29.46 12.88
N ALA A 39 37.32 -30.71 12.40
CA ALA A 39 36.76 -31.15 11.15
C ALA A 39 35.22 -31.04 11.11
N ARG A 40 34.56 -31.42 12.20
CA ARG A 40 33.12 -31.28 12.37
C ARG A 40 32.67 -29.81 12.27
N LYS A 41 33.39 -28.89 12.92
CA LYS A 41 33.07 -27.45 12.88
C LYS A 41 33.25 -26.87 11.47
N GLN A 42 34.31 -27.27 10.78
CA GLN A 42 34.59 -26.81 9.42
C GLN A 42 33.56 -27.37 8.41
N ALA A 43 33.28 -28.67 8.44
CA ALA A 43 32.29 -29.31 7.56
C ALA A 43 30.87 -28.73 7.78
N ARG A 44 30.50 -28.48 9.02
CA ARG A 44 29.22 -27.82 9.36
C ARG A 44 29.15 -26.42 8.76
N LYS A 45 30.18 -25.59 8.90
CA LYS A 45 30.23 -24.25 8.34
C LYS A 45 30.11 -24.26 6.81
N GLN A 46 30.79 -25.19 6.14
CA GLN A 46 30.68 -25.32 4.69
C GLN A 46 29.28 -25.76 4.24
N ALA A 47 28.66 -26.71 4.94
CA ALA A 47 27.30 -27.15 4.63
C ALA A 47 26.27 -25.99 4.84
N GLU A 48 26.38 -25.23 5.92
CA GLU A 48 25.54 -24.08 6.19
C GLU A 48 25.70 -22.98 5.10
N GLN A 49 26.92 -22.74 4.60
CA GLN A 49 27.16 -21.82 3.48
C GLN A 49 26.50 -22.30 2.18
N HIS A 50 26.60 -23.57 1.85
CA HIS A 50 25.93 -24.13 0.67
C HIS A 50 24.41 -24.05 0.77
N ILE A 51 23.83 -24.30 1.95
CA ILE A 51 22.39 -24.12 2.20
C ILE A 51 21.97 -22.68 1.94
N GLN A 52 22.71 -21.70 2.50
CA GLN A 52 22.40 -20.27 2.34
C GLN A 52 22.49 -19.84 0.88
N GLU A 53 23.48 -20.31 0.15
CA GLU A 53 23.64 -19.98 -1.27
C GLU A 53 22.53 -20.60 -2.13
N ALA A 54 22.17 -21.84 -1.90
CA ALA A 54 21.08 -22.52 -2.61
C ALA A 54 19.72 -21.86 -2.30
N ALA A 55 19.47 -21.50 -1.03
CA ALA A 55 18.27 -20.76 -0.63
C ALA A 55 18.20 -19.38 -1.30
N ARG A 56 19.32 -18.67 -1.38
CA ARG A 56 19.37 -17.37 -2.07
C ARG A 56 19.02 -17.50 -3.55
N LYS A 57 19.59 -18.49 -4.24
CA LYS A 57 19.28 -18.77 -5.65
C LYS A 57 17.81 -19.14 -5.88
N ALA A 58 17.22 -19.91 -4.98
CA ALA A 58 15.81 -20.26 -5.05
C ALA A 58 14.91 -19.02 -4.87
N VAL A 59 15.23 -18.13 -3.93
CA VAL A 59 14.52 -16.87 -3.68
C VAL A 59 14.63 -15.90 -4.87
N GLU A 60 15.77 -15.86 -5.55
CA GLU A 60 15.96 -15.04 -6.77
C GLU A 60 15.09 -15.52 -7.94
N ILE A 61 14.73 -16.80 -7.98
CA ILE A 61 13.86 -17.36 -9.02
C ILE A 61 12.39 -17.04 -8.71
N GLU A 62 11.90 -17.53 -7.56
CA GLU A 62 10.54 -17.28 -7.07
C GLU A 62 10.42 -17.73 -5.60
N PRO A 63 10.36 -16.81 -4.63
CA PRO A 63 10.46 -17.14 -3.21
C PRO A 63 9.28 -17.95 -2.66
N HIS A 64 8.06 -17.66 -3.10
CA HIS A 64 6.84 -18.29 -2.59
C HIS A 64 6.75 -19.75 -3.07
N MET A 65 7.02 -19.96 -4.36
CA MET A 65 7.06 -21.32 -4.94
C MET A 65 8.20 -22.15 -4.38
N ALA A 66 9.37 -21.55 -4.15
CA ALA A 66 10.49 -22.21 -3.50
C ALA A 66 10.13 -22.70 -2.09
N TYR A 67 9.45 -21.87 -1.30
CA TYR A 67 8.96 -22.24 0.03
C TYR A 67 7.95 -23.38 -0.02
N LEU A 68 6.93 -23.28 -0.88
CA LEU A 68 5.90 -24.32 -1.04
C LEU A 68 6.48 -25.66 -1.48
N LEU A 69 7.40 -25.64 -2.44
CA LEU A 69 8.06 -26.87 -2.90
C LEU A 69 8.96 -27.50 -1.83
N CYS A 70 9.60 -26.69 -0.98
CA CYS A 70 10.31 -27.19 0.19
C CYS A 70 9.36 -27.90 1.16
N GLU A 71 8.22 -27.31 1.48
CA GLU A 71 7.21 -27.91 2.36
C GLU A 71 6.64 -29.20 1.72
N ALA A 72 6.30 -29.17 0.42
CA ALA A 72 5.75 -30.31 -0.32
C ALA A 72 6.73 -31.49 -0.38
N ARG A 73 8.04 -31.23 -0.43
CA ARG A 73 9.10 -32.26 -0.38
C ARG A 73 9.43 -32.74 1.03
N GLY A 74 8.77 -32.19 2.06
CA GLY A 74 9.05 -32.51 3.47
C GLY A 74 10.45 -32.07 3.93
N LEU A 75 11.05 -31.10 3.23
CA LEU A 75 12.37 -30.58 3.53
C LEU A 75 12.27 -29.60 4.72
N LYS A 76 13.18 -29.69 5.68
CA LYS A 76 13.24 -28.78 6.83
C LYS A 76 13.80 -27.39 6.46
N HIS A 77 13.72 -27.01 5.19
CA HIS A 77 14.44 -25.88 4.61
C HIS A 77 13.62 -24.60 4.49
N GLY A 78 12.31 -24.62 4.73
CA GLY A 78 11.46 -23.44 4.68
C GLY A 78 12.02 -22.25 5.47
N LYS A 79 12.69 -22.52 6.60
CA LYS A 79 13.39 -21.51 7.37
C LYS A 79 14.49 -20.80 6.57
N TYR A 80 15.31 -21.53 5.83
CA TYR A 80 16.42 -20.94 5.06
C TYR A 80 15.94 -20.13 3.87
N ILE A 81 14.85 -20.57 3.21
CA ILE A 81 14.17 -19.80 2.17
C ILE A 81 13.63 -18.49 2.75
N ARG A 82 12.97 -18.55 3.90
CA ARG A 82 12.44 -17.36 4.60
C ARG A 82 13.57 -16.41 5.01
N ASP A 83 14.63 -16.90 5.63
CA ASP A 83 15.78 -16.10 6.04
C ASP A 83 16.49 -15.43 4.85
N ALA A 84 16.57 -16.12 3.70
CA ALA A 84 17.12 -15.57 2.47
C ALA A 84 16.21 -14.48 1.88
N TRP A 85 14.91 -14.72 1.85
CA TRP A 85 13.91 -13.76 1.39
C TRP A 85 13.89 -12.49 2.26
N GLU A 86 13.93 -12.62 3.59
CA GLU A 86 14.02 -11.48 4.50
C GLU A 86 15.23 -10.59 4.24
N LYS A 87 16.38 -11.20 3.92
CA LYS A 87 17.60 -10.45 3.57
C LYS A 87 17.46 -9.72 2.24
N THR A 88 16.80 -10.33 1.27
CA THR A 88 16.52 -9.73 -0.05
C THR A 88 15.60 -8.52 0.09
N LEU A 89 14.56 -8.60 0.92
CA LEU A 89 13.65 -7.49 1.17
C LEU A 89 14.34 -6.27 1.79
N LYS A 90 15.30 -6.50 2.69
CA LYS A 90 16.08 -5.42 3.32
C LYS A 90 17.12 -4.79 2.40
N ALA A 91 17.56 -5.52 1.38
CA ALA A 91 18.65 -5.09 0.48
C ALA A 91 18.16 -4.33 -0.77
N ASN A 92 16.97 -4.65 -1.26
CA ASN A 92 16.50 -4.14 -2.55
C ASN A 92 15.18 -3.37 -2.35
N GLY A 93 15.24 -2.05 -2.49
CA GLY A 93 14.02 -1.24 -2.68
C GLY A 93 13.28 -1.69 -3.94
N ILE A 94 11.96 -1.73 -3.87
CA ILE A 94 11.13 -2.05 -5.03
C ILE A 94 11.09 -0.81 -5.91
N ARG A 95 11.71 -0.89 -7.10
CA ARG A 95 11.57 0.16 -8.11
C ARG A 95 10.31 -0.11 -8.92
N GLN A 96 9.43 0.88 -8.98
CA GLN A 96 8.18 0.78 -9.71
C GLN A 96 7.95 2.07 -10.48
N GLU A 97 7.82 1.94 -11.78
CA GLU A 97 7.29 2.98 -12.65
C GLU A 97 5.91 2.50 -13.12
N PHE A 98 4.87 3.11 -12.57
CA PHE A 98 3.49 2.76 -12.94
C PHE A 98 2.88 3.91 -13.75
N ASP A 99 2.85 3.73 -15.07
CA ASP A 99 2.27 4.71 -15.99
C ASP A 99 0.73 4.75 -15.97
N PHE A 100 0.07 3.86 -15.21
CA PHE A 100 -1.39 3.81 -15.17
C PHE A 100 -2.03 4.64 -14.04
N ILE A 101 -1.24 5.29 -13.19
CA ILE A 101 -1.74 6.31 -12.26
C ILE A 101 -1.81 7.62 -13.04
N PRO A 102 -3.01 8.22 -13.16
CA PRO A 102 -3.15 9.41 -13.99
C PRO A 102 -2.40 10.60 -13.38
N ASP A 103 -1.73 11.34 -14.24
CA ASP A 103 -1.16 12.65 -13.90
C ASP A 103 -2.26 13.71 -13.79
N VAL A 104 -2.02 14.77 -13.03
CA VAL A 104 -2.98 15.86 -12.82
C VAL A 104 -3.41 16.56 -14.12
N SER A 105 -2.64 16.44 -15.18
CA SER A 105 -2.98 17.00 -16.51
C SER A 105 -4.26 16.44 -17.11
N ILE A 106 -4.68 15.23 -16.69
CA ILE A 106 -5.95 14.61 -17.14
C ILE A 106 -7.17 15.50 -16.83
N ILE A 107 -7.04 16.40 -15.86
CA ILE A 107 -8.12 17.32 -15.48
C ILE A 107 -8.59 18.18 -16.65
N THR A 108 -7.75 18.39 -17.64
CA THR A 108 -8.09 19.12 -18.87
C THR A 108 -9.26 18.49 -19.63
N TYR A 109 -9.47 17.19 -19.47
CA TYR A 109 -10.52 16.43 -20.16
C TYR A 109 -11.77 16.20 -19.28
N MET A 110 -11.71 16.62 -18.02
CA MET A 110 -12.80 16.40 -17.06
C MET A 110 -13.87 17.50 -17.15
N PRO A 111 -15.07 17.30 -16.61
CA PRO A 111 -16.08 18.34 -16.52
C PRO A 111 -15.58 19.59 -15.79
N THR A 112 -16.14 20.76 -16.11
CA THR A 112 -15.86 22.03 -15.40
C THR A 112 -16.07 21.86 -13.90
N LEU A 113 -15.26 22.53 -13.08
CA LEU A 113 -15.25 22.44 -11.62
C LEU A 113 -14.79 21.09 -11.04
N SER A 114 -14.37 20.16 -11.90
CA SER A 114 -13.64 18.97 -11.43
C SER A 114 -12.24 19.35 -10.98
N PHE A 115 -11.71 18.62 -10.01
CA PHE A 115 -10.33 18.80 -9.56
C PHE A 115 -9.64 17.47 -9.27
N MET A 116 -8.33 17.50 -9.28
CA MET A 116 -7.49 16.34 -8.98
C MET A 116 -6.41 16.72 -7.97
N LEU A 117 -6.20 15.84 -7.02
CA LEU A 117 -5.14 15.93 -6.00
C LEU A 117 -4.14 14.80 -6.21
N SER A 118 -2.86 15.14 -6.19
CA SER A 118 -1.72 14.23 -6.14
C SER A 118 -0.85 14.62 -4.96
N ILE A 119 -0.66 13.69 -4.03
CA ILE A 119 -0.01 13.93 -2.74
C ILE A 119 1.06 12.86 -2.52
N PRO A 120 2.33 13.14 -2.88
CA PRO A 120 3.44 12.25 -2.61
C PRO A 120 3.84 12.32 -1.14
N PHE A 121 3.65 11.22 -0.40
CA PHE A 121 3.86 11.16 1.04
C PHE A 121 4.93 10.14 1.44
N GLN A 122 5.44 10.27 2.67
CA GLN A 122 6.30 9.30 3.32
C GLN A 122 5.65 8.78 4.59
N LEU A 123 5.71 7.47 4.81
CA LEU A 123 5.20 6.87 6.03
C LEU A 123 6.07 7.24 7.24
N ARG A 124 5.45 7.79 8.29
CA ARG A 124 6.06 8.00 9.60
C ARG A 124 6.09 6.71 10.43
N LYS A 125 5.06 5.87 10.25
CA LYS A 125 4.97 4.54 10.84
C LYS A 125 4.54 3.52 9.80
N PRO A 126 4.91 2.24 9.97
CA PRO A 126 4.64 1.22 8.98
C PRO A 126 3.16 1.13 8.61
N TYR A 127 2.88 0.88 7.34
CA TYR A 127 1.56 0.51 6.85
C TYR A 127 1.43 -1.02 6.84
N ILE A 128 0.35 -1.51 7.41
CA ILE A 128 0.01 -2.92 7.50
C ILE A 128 -1.39 -3.11 6.90
N SER A 129 -1.53 -4.13 6.08
CA SER A 129 -2.82 -4.64 5.60
C SER A 129 -2.81 -6.15 5.67
N LYS A 130 -3.95 -6.78 5.38
CA LYS A 130 -4.01 -8.24 5.20
C LYS A 130 -4.40 -8.52 3.76
N ASP A 131 -3.66 -9.42 3.12
CA ASP A 131 -4.07 -10.03 1.88
C ASP A 131 -4.65 -11.43 2.14
N GLU A 132 -5.61 -11.86 1.35
CA GLU A 132 -6.31 -13.14 1.47
C GLU A 132 -5.85 -14.15 0.42
N CYS A 133 -4.55 -14.15 0.11
CA CYS A 133 -4.01 -15.09 -0.86
C CYS A 133 -3.41 -16.30 -0.14
N ASP A 134 -3.66 -17.50 -0.65
CA ASP A 134 -3.24 -18.77 0.00
C ASP A 134 -1.75 -19.07 -0.16
N PHE A 135 -1.01 -18.30 -0.98
CA PHE A 135 0.38 -18.59 -1.37
C PHE A 135 1.34 -17.50 -0.89
N TYR A 136 1.55 -17.41 0.42
CA TYR A 136 2.53 -16.49 0.98
C TYR A 136 3.53 -17.18 1.92
N LEU A 137 4.75 -16.66 1.94
CA LEU A 137 5.81 -17.09 2.85
C LEU A 137 5.50 -16.80 4.33
N LEU A 138 4.64 -15.83 4.59
CA LEU A 138 4.23 -15.37 5.91
C LEU A 138 2.73 -15.50 6.09
N ASP A 139 2.30 -15.76 7.32
CA ASP A 139 0.88 -15.86 7.68
C ASP A 139 0.13 -14.52 7.57
N ASN A 140 0.87 -13.41 7.57
CA ASN A 140 0.33 -12.05 7.53
C ASN A 140 1.01 -11.23 6.41
N PRO A 141 0.70 -11.53 5.15
CA PRO A 141 1.26 -10.80 4.02
C PRO A 141 0.63 -9.41 3.89
N LEU A 142 1.42 -8.45 3.42
CA LEU A 142 0.94 -7.15 2.98
C LEU A 142 0.18 -7.31 1.66
N ARG A 143 -0.91 -6.56 1.49
CA ARG A 143 -1.62 -6.53 0.22
C ARG A 143 -0.74 -6.01 -0.90
N LYS A 144 -0.68 -6.78 -1.99
CA LYS A 144 0.10 -6.48 -3.19
C LYS A 144 -0.79 -6.49 -4.43
N GLU A 145 -0.33 -5.79 -5.45
CA GLU A 145 -0.87 -5.96 -6.79
C GLU A 145 -0.48 -7.37 -7.29
N LYS A 146 -1.41 -8.06 -7.97
CA LYS A 146 -1.26 -9.49 -8.22
C LYS A 146 -0.17 -9.83 -9.23
N ASN A 147 0.02 -9.01 -10.26
CA ASN A 147 0.93 -9.30 -11.37
C ASN A 147 2.38 -8.92 -11.03
N TRP A 148 2.56 -7.74 -10.43
CA TRP A 148 3.89 -7.18 -10.13
C TRP A 148 4.33 -7.39 -8.68
N GLN A 149 3.44 -7.93 -7.84
CA GLN A 149 3.70 -8.15 -6.41
C GLN A 149 4.10 -6.86 -5.67
N ALA A 150 3.61 -5.74 -6.18
CA ALA A 150 3.86 -4.43 -5.63
C ALA A 150 3.02 -4.16 -4.39
N PRO A 151 3.63 -3.78 -3.24
CA PRO A 151 2.87 -3.43 -2.04
C PRO A 151 1.98 -2.23 -2.32
N MET A 152 0.69 -2.34 -1.97
CA MET A 152 -0.29 -1.35 -2.38
C MET A 152 -1.33 -1.03 -1.32
N ILE A 153 -1.88 0.19 -1.45
CA ILE A 153 -3.16 0.56 -0.85
C ILE A 153 -4.22 0.56 -1.95
N ALA A 154 -5.25 -0.23 -1.78
CA ALA A 154 -6.34 -0.30 -2.75
C ALA A 154 -7.21 0.97 -2.72
N PRO A 155 -7.82 1.38 -3.86
CA PRO A 155 -8.75 2.51 -3.92
C PRO A 155 -9.89 2.43 -2.90
N THR A 156 -10.41 1.24 -2.67
CA THR A 156 -11.47 1.00 -1.68
C THR A 156 -11.01 1.25 -0.24
N SER A 157 -9.74 0.97 0.06
CA SER A 157 -9.14 1.24 1.38
C SER A 157 -8.99 2.75 1.60
N TRP A 158 -8.57 3.49 0.58
CA TRP A 158 -8.53 4.95 0.61
C TRP A 158 -9.90 5.56 0.86
N LYS A 159 -10.92 5.11 0.10
CA LYS A 159 -12.30 5.57 0.27
C LYS A 159 -12.80 5.35 1.70
N GLY A 160 -12.58 4.15 2.26
CA GLY A 160 -13.00 3.80 3.61
C GLY A 160 -12.26 4.60 4.70
N ALA A 161 -10.94 4.77 4.56
CA ALA A 161 -10.13 5.51 5.52
C ALA A 161 -10.49 7.01 5.56
N LEU A 162 -10.65 7.64 4.39
CA LEU A 162 -11.03 9.05 4.29
C LEU A 162 -12.43 9.31 4.85
N ARG A 163 -13.41 8.45 4.51
CA ARG A 163 -14.77 8.55 5.07
C ARG A 163 -14.76 8.42 6.60
N SER A 164 -13.95 7.51 7.14
CA SER A 164 -13.79 7.37 8.59
C SER A 164 -13.12 8.59 9.22
N ALA A 165 -12.08 9.15 8.59
CA ALA A 165 -11.40 10.34 9.07
C ALA A 165 -12.32 11.56 9.11
N LEU A 166 -13.13 11.79 8.08
CA LEU A 166 -14.12 12.87 8.05
C LEU A 166 -15.16 12.75 9.16
N ARG A 167 -15.62 11.53 9.42
CA ARG A 167 -16.55 11.28 10.54
C ARG A 167 -15.90 11.60 11.90
N LEU A 168 -14.64 11.23 12.09
CA LEU A 168 -13.96 11.36 13.38
C LEU A 168 -13.40 12.78 13.63
N ALA A 169 -12.85 13.42 12.59
CA ALA A 169 -12.24 14.74 12.70
C ALA A 169 -13.24 15.88 12.57
N CYS A 170 -14.18 15.76 11.62
CA CYS A 170 -15.05 16.85 11.20
C CYS A 170 -16.52 16.62 11.57
N ASN A 171 -16.83 15.48 12.21
CA ASN A 171 -18.20 15.06 12.57
C ASN A 171 -19.16 14.96 11.35
N TYR A 172 -18.63 14.62 10.17
CA TYR A 172 -19.41 14.36 8.97
C TYR A 172 -19.87 12.91 8.96
N GLY A 173 -21.11 12.67 9.40
CA GLY A 173 -21.75 11.35 9.40
C GLY A 173 -22.14 10.87 7.99
N GLU A 174 -22.67 9.66 7.90
CA GLU A 174 -23.05 9.04 6.61
C GLU A 174 -24.22 9.75 5.92
N GLU A 175 -25.10 10.39 6.69
CA GLU A 175 -26.27 11.12 6.20
C GLU A 175 -25.98 12.59 5.90
N ASN A 176 -24.73 13.05 6.14
CA ASN A 176 -24.36 14.42 5.84
C ASN A 176 -24.29 14.64 4.32
N GLU A 177 -24.86 15.72 3.82
CA GLU A 177 -24.92 16.03 2.39
C GLU A 177 -23.53 16.07 1.72
N VAL A 178 -22.51 16.59 2.41
CA VAL A 178 -21.13 16.60 1.89
C VAL A 178 -20.61 15.18 1.76
N THR A 179 -20.87 14.32 2.76
CA THR A 179 -20.46 12.90 2.72
C THR A 179 -21.13 12.19 1.56
N ILE A 180 -22.42 12.42 1.35
CA ILE A 180 -23.18 11.84 0.24
C ILE A 180 -22.62 12.34 -1.10
N ARG A 181 -22.35 13.63 -1.26
CA ARG A 181 -21.73 14.15 -2.48
C ARG A 181 -20.36 13.57 -2.76
N LEU A 182 -19.53 13.41 -1.73
CA LEU A 182 -18.17 12.90 -1.89
C LEU A 182 -18.15 11.40 -2.16
N PHE A 183 -18.92 10.59 -1.42
CA PHE A 183 -18.78 9.12 -1.41
C PHE A 183 -19.98 8.37 -1.97
N GLY A 184 -21.11 9.02 -2.19
CA GLY A 184 -22.39 8.41 -2.56
C GLY A 184 -23.22 7.96 -1.37
N ASN A 185 -24.49 7.60 -1.63
CA ASN A 185 -25.39 7.10 -0.61
C ASN A 185 -24.94 5.75 -0.06
N PRO A 186 -25.35 5.39 1.18
CA PRO A 186 -25.28 4.02 1.67
C PRO A 186 -26.01 3.06 0.71
N ARG A 187 -25.54 1.81 0.64
CA ARG A 187 -26.11 0.79 -0.27
C ARG A 187 -27.59 0.46 -0.01
N GLU A 188 -28.04 0.73 1.20
CA GLU A 188 -29.41 0.46 1.67
C GLU A 188 -30.39 1.61 1.40
N SER A 189 -29.92 2.71 0.82
CA SER A 189 -30.74 3.85 0.45
C SER A 189 -31.60 3.52 -0.76
N GLU A 190 -32.88 3.96 -0.74
CA GLU A 190 -33.80 3.81 -1.88
C GLU A 190 -33.38 4.67 -3.08
N GLU A 191 -32.70 5.79 -2.83
CA GLU A 191 -32.13 6.66 -3.85
C GLU A 191 -30.64 6.33 -4.07
N HIS A 192 -30.25 6.04 -5.28
CA HIS A 192 -28.85 5.74 -5.64
C HIS A 192 -28.17 6.98 -6.19
N GLN A 193 -27.35 7.63 -5.34
CA GLN A 193 -26.46 8.72 -5.75
C GLN A 193 -25.02 8.24 -5.75
N ALA A 194 -24.35 8.32 -6.93
CA ALA A 194 -22.92 8.06 -7.01
C ALA A 194 -22.11 9.19 -6.38
N GLY A 195 -21.05 8.84 -5.66
CA GLY A 195 -20.12 9.84 -5.12
C GLY A 195 -19.25 10.46 -6.21
N ARG A 196 -18.77 11.66 -5.97
CA ARG A 196 -17.94 12.45 -6.90
C ARG A 196 -16.45 12.11 -6.81
N LEU A 197 -16.00 11.38 -5.78
CA LEU A 197 -14.61 11.03 -5.56
C LEU A 197 -14.26 9.67 -6.20
N TYR A 198 -13.19 9.68 -6.98
CA TYR A 198 -12.54 8.53 -7.57
C TYR A 198 -11.14 8.41 -6.98
N PHE A 199 -10.81 7.24 -6.45
CA PHE A 199 -9.54 6.95 -5.82
C PHE A 199 -8.69 6.08 -6.72
N PHE A 200 -7.37 6.30 -6.69
CA PHE A 200 -6.41 5.48 -7.40
C PHE A 200 -5.59 4.65 -6.41
N PRO A 201 -5.02 3.52 -6.84
CA PRO A 201 -4.15 2.74 -5.97
C PRO A 201 -2.87 3.51 -5.65
N THR A 202 -2.36 3.36 -4.44
CA THR A 202 -1.01 3.79 -4.08
C THR A 202 -0.10 2.57 -4.07
N PHE A 203 1.10 2.69 -4.64
CA PHE A 203 2.14 1.68 -4.56
C PHE A 203 3.30 2.20 -3.72
N PHE A 204 3.87 1.34 -2.89
CA PHE A 204 5.02 1.69 -2.07
C PHE A 204 6.32 1.25 -2.75
N ASP A 205 7.37 2.04 -2.52
CA ASP A 205 8.72 1.79 -3.02
C ASP A 205 9.49 0.75 -2.19
N GLN A 206 8.97 0.37 -1.02
CA GLN A 206 9.63 -0.54 -0.09
C GLN A 206 8.65 -1.54 0.51
N ILE A 207 9.18 -2.72 0.82
CA ILE A 207 8.53 -3.75 1.62
C ILE A 207 9.46 -4.13 2.77
N GLY A 208 8.89 -4.43 3.92
CA GLY A 208 9.64 -4.78 5.12
C GLY A 208 8.85 -5.73 6.02
N LEU A 209 9.40 -5.97 7.18
CA LEU A 209 8.83 -6.84 8.20
C LEU A 209 8.71 -6.08 9.52
N GLU A 210 7.56 -6.23 10.16
CA GLU A 210 7.27 -5.68 11.48
C GLU A 210 6.90 -6.81 12.44
N VAL A 211 7.40 -6.75 13.66
CA VAL A 211 7.08 -7.72 14.70
C VAL A 211 6.11 -7.09 15.68
N ILE A 212 4.91 -7.64 15.75
CA ILE A 212 3.89 -7.20 16.71
C ILE A 212 3.82 -8.22 17.83
N ASN A 213 4.00 -7.76 19.08
CA ASN A 213 3.82 -8.59 20.25
C ASN A 213 2.42 -8.30 20.85
N PRO A 214 1.43 -9.20 20.68
CA PRO A 214 0.12 -9.01 21.26
C PRO A 214 0.19 -9.13 22.78
N HIS A 215 -0.36 -8.15 23.49
CA HIS A 215 -0.50 -8.16 24.94
C HIS A 215 -1.95 -8.44 25.32
N ASP A 216 -2.14 -9.24 26.37
CA ASP A 216 -3.44 -9.42 26.98
C ASP A 216 -3.89 -8.11 27.62
N ARG A 217 -5.13 -7.68 27.33
CA ARG A 217 -5.65 -6.39 27.79
C ARG A 217 -5.86 -6.31 29.30
N LYS A 218 -6.03 -7.47 29.98
CA LYS A 218 -6.27 -7.52 31.44
C LYS A 218 -4.97 -7.58 32.21
N THR A 219 -4.01 -8.37 31.73
CA THR A 219 -2.76 -8.63 32.47
C THR A 219 -1.59 -7.76 32.02
N GLY A 220 -1.67 -7.15 30.83
CA GLY A 220 -0.56 -6.44 30.21
C GLY A 220 0.59 -7.34 29.76
N ALA A 221 0.50 -8.65 30.01
CA ALA A 221 1.52 -9.61 29.62
C ALA A 221 1.40 -10.02 28.14
N GLY A 222 2.50 -10.47 27.54
CA GLY A 222 2.47 -11.04 26.20
C GLY A 222 1.54 -12.26 26.16
N THR A 223 0.77 -12.39 25.07
CA THR A 223 -0.12 -13.54 24.89
C THR A 223 0.66 -14.82 24.60
N ALA A 224 0.08 -15.98 24.89
CA ALA A 224 0.67 -17.29 24.58
C ALA A 224 0.97 -17.52 23.09
N ARG A 225 0.42 -16.70 22.19
CA ARG A 225 0.68 -16.75 20.74
C ARG A 225 2.09 -16.25 20.37
N GLY A 226 2.76 -15.53 21.29
CA GLY A 226 4.08 -14.95 21.00
C GLY A 226 4.07 -13.82 19.98
N PRO A 227 5.27 -13.37 19.56
CA PRO A 227 5.43 -12.34 18.55
C PRO A 227 4.87 -12.79 17.18
N ILE A 228 4.13 -11.89 16.53
CA ILE A 228 3.56 -12.11 15.20
C ILE A 228 4.39 -11.30 14.20
N LEU A 229 4.95 -12.00 13.22
CA LEU A 229 5.66 -11.38 12.11
C LEU A 229 4.64 -10.97 11.04
N MET A 230 4.70 -9.70 10.64
CA MET A 230 3.83 -9.11 9.64
C MET A 230 4.66 -8.45 8.53
N GLU A 231 4.28 -8.70 7.31
CA GLU A 231 4.80 -7.94 6.18
C GLU A 231 4.17 -6.54 6.16
N CYS A 232 4.95 -5.52 5.85
CA CYS A 232 4.51 -4.12 5.89
C CYS A 232 5.21 -3.27 4.82
N ALA A 233 4.66 -2.09 4.52
CA ALA A 233 5.45 -0.99 4.00
C ALA A 233 6.08 -0.30 5.22
N PRO A 234 7.43 -0.26 5.34
CA PRO A 234 8.10 0.21 6.56
C PRO A 234 7.96 1.74 6.74
N ALA A 235 8.29 2.22 7.94
CA ALA A 235 8.49 3.65 8.15
C ALA A 235 9.59 4.15 7.21
N GLY A 236 9.38 5.30 6.58
CA GLY A 236 10.25 5.84 5.53
C GLY A 236 9.87 5.42 4.11
N ALA A 237 9.00 4.40 3.93
CA ALA A 237 8.48 4.05 2.60
C ALA A 237 7.68 5.22 2.01
N THR A 238 7.82 5.42 0.70
CA THR A 238 7.13 6.48 -0.04
C THR A 238 5.98 5.93 -0.87
N GLY A 239 4.95 6.73 -1.01
CA GLY A 239 3.78 6.46 -1.83
C GLY A 239 3.14 7.75 -2.31
N GLU A 240 2.17 7.64 -3.18
CA GLU A 240 1.42 8.79 -3.72
C GLU A 240 -0.07 8.55 -3.58
N PHE A 241 -0.76 9.44 -2.86
CA PHE A 241 -2.21 9.46 -2.79
C PHE A 241 -2.76 10.29 -3.93
N VAL A 242 -3.56 9.68 -4.79
CA VAL A 242 -4.19 10.33 -5.94
C VAL A 242 -5.70 10.17 -5.86
N THR A 243 -6.41 11.29 -6.01
CA THR A 243 -7.88 11.31 -6.06
C THR A 243 -8.37 12.33 -7.07
N LEU A 244 -9.42 11.95 -7.80
CA LEU A 244 -10.12 12.79 -8.76
C LEU A 244 -11.52 13.06 -8.22
N TYR A 245 -11.89 14.34 -8.15
CA TYR A 245 -13.25 14.79 -7.91
C TYR A 245 -13.88 15.16 -9.24
N MET A 246 -14.97 14.50 -9.60
CA MET A 246 -15.74 14.79 -10.81
C MET A 246 -17.03 15.52 -10.46
N PHE A 247 -17.16 16.75 -10.95
CA PHE A 247 -18.36 17.54 -10.75
C PHE A 247 -19.38 17.26 -11.85
N PHE A 248 -20.42 16.52 -11.51
CA PHE A 248 -21.60 16.40 -12.36
C PHE A 248 -22.63 17.43 -11.87
N SER A 249 -22.85 18.47 -12.68
CA SER A 249 -23.74 19.55 -12.33
C SER A 249 -25.20 19.07 -12.29
N PRO A 250 -25.90 19.21 -11.16
CA PRO A 250 -27.35 19.16 -11.16
C PRO A 250 -27.88 20.32 -12.03
N LEU A 251 -28.86 20.05 -12.88
CA LEU A 251 -29.43 21.02 -13.82
C LEU A 251 -30.06 22.25 -13.14
N GLU A 252 -30.43 22.12 -11.87
CA GLU A 252 -31.18 23.10 -11.09
C GLU A 252 -30.31 24.09 -10.28
N LEU A 253 -28.97 23.87 -10.18
CA LEU A 253 -28.08 24.73 -9.41
C LEU A 253 -27.65 25.96 -10.21
N SER A 254 -27.68 27.13 -9.55
CA SER A 254 -27.06 28.33 -10.09
C SER A 254 -25.56 28.20 -10.20
N GLU A 255 -24.90 28.95 -11.07
CA GLU A 255 -23.43 28.91 -11.20
C GLU A 255 -22.73 29.24 -9.87
N THR A 256 -23.22 30.22 -9.14
CA THR A 256 -22.70 30.62 -7.83
C THR A 256 -22.78 29.46 -6.83
N ASP A 257 -23.91 28.77 -6.77
CA ASP A 257 -24.10 27.63 -5.85
C ASP A 257 -23.20 26.45 -6.21
N LYS A 258 -22.93 26.19 -7.51
CA LYS A 258 -21.97 25.20 -7.97
C LYS A 258 -20.56 25.47 -7.44
N TYR A 259 -20.11 26.72 -7.54
CA TYR A 259 -18.79 27.12 -7.02
C TYR A 259 -18.71 26.97 -5.50
N HIS A 260 -19.73 27.45 -4.77
CA HIS A 260 -19.77 27.28 -3.31
C HIS A 260 -19.74 25.81 -2.89
N GLN A 261 -20.49 24.97 -3.58
CA GLN A 261 -20.52 23.54 -3.28
C GLN A 261 -19.16 22.86 -3.50
N VAL A 262 -18.48 23.16 -4.61
CA VAL A 262 -17.16 22.60 -4.91
C VAL A 262 -16.10 23.12 -3.95
N ALA A 263 -16.14 24.40 -3.59
CA ALA A 263 -15.24 24.99 -2.60
C ALA A 263 -15.40 24.33 -1.23
N GLN A 264 -16.62 24.12 -0.78
CA GLN A 264 -16.93 23.41 0.46
C GLN A 264 -16.44 21.94 0.41
N ASP A 265 -16.73 21.25 -0.68
CA ASP A 265 -16.31 19.85 -0.86
C ASP A 265 -14.78 19.73 -0.83
N LEU A 266 -14.06 20.67 -1.45
CA LEU A 266 -12.59 20.71 -1.46
C LEU A 266 -12.01 21.03 -0.07
N GLU A 267 -12.58 21.98 0.66
CA GLU A 267 -12.15 22.33 2.02
C GLU A 267 -12.29 21.14 2.97
N VAL A 268 -13.46 20.50 2.98
CA VAL A 268 -13.73 19.31 3.80
C VAL A 268 -12.81 18.16 3.41
N LEU A 269 -12.58 17.96 2.12
CA LEU A 269 -11.67 16.93 1.61
C LEU A 269 -10.24 17.16 2.08
N ALA A 270 -9.73 18.39 2.02
CA ALA A 270 -8.38 18.74 2.46
C ALA A 270 -8.18 18.45 3.96
N GLU A 271 -9.14 18.84 4.79
CA GLU A 271 -9.12 18.56 6.23
C GLU A 271 -9.17 17.06 6.52
N GLY A 272 -10.04 16.33 5.83
CA GLY A 272 -10.15 14.87 5.95
C GLY A 272 -8.89 14.14 5.54
N ILE A 273 -8.24 14.54 4.43
CA ILE A 273 -6.99 13.95 3.97
C ILE A 273 -5.86 14.20 4.97
N LYS A 274 -5.73 15.43 5.48
CA LYS A 274 -4.76 15.76 6.51
C LYS A 274 -4.97 14.89 7.75
N ALA A 275 -6.19 14.84 8.28
CA ALA A 275 -6.53 14.05 9.45
C ALA A 275 -6.28 12.55 9.22
N MET A 276 -6.67 12.02 8.05
CA MET A 276 -6.43 10.63 7.67
C MET A 276 -4.95 10.29 7.65
N LEU A 277 -4.13 11.10 6.98
CA LEU A 277 -2.71 10.79 6.78
C LEU A 277 -1.87 11.05 8.03
N THR A 278 -2.17 12.09 8.83
CA THR A 278 -1.31 12.47 9.96
C THR A 278 -1.77 11.98 11.31
N THR A 279 -3.06 11.69 11.49
CA THR A 279 -3.66 11.41 12.79
C THR A 279 -4.25 10.01 12.89
N TYR A 280 -5.17 9.66 11.99
CA TYR A 280 -5.90 8.40 12.09
C TYR A 280 -5.18 7.21 11.44
N GLY A 281 -4.37 7.46 10.40
CA GLY A 281 -3.67 6.42 9.65
C GLY A 281 -4.58 5.61 8.73
N ILE A 282 -3.96 4.72 7.96
CA ILE A 282 -4.62 3.81 7.02
C ILE A 282 -4.18 2.37 7.23
N GLY A 283 -5.06 1.42 6.95
CA GLY A 283 -4.80 -0.02 7.04
C GLY A 283 -5.13 -0.62 8.39
N ALA A 284 -4.39 -1.64 8.80
CA ALA A 284 -4.58 -2.31 10.07
C ALA A 284 -3.81 -1.65 11.22
N LYS A 285 -4.27 -1.86 12.46
CA LYS A 285 -3.59 -1.37 13.68
C LYS A 285 -3.46 0.15 13.79
N THR A 286 -4.33 0.91 13.15
CA THR A 286 -4.33 2.39 13.19
C THR A 286 -4.50 2.94 14.61
N SER A 287 -5.23 2.24 15.50
CA SER A 287 -5.31 2.59 16.94
C SER A 287 -3.96 2.57 17.67
N SER A 288 -2.96 1.90 17.11
CA SER A 288 -1.57 1.89 17.60
C SER A 288 -0.67 2.84 16.78
N GLY A 289 -1.26 3.68 15.95
CA GLY A 289 -0.60 4.69 15.13
C GLY A 289 0.03 4.15 13.85
N PHE A 290 -0.26 2.92 13.42
CA PHE A 290 0.22 2.40 12.14
C PHE A 290 -0.44 3.12 10.96
N GLY A 291 0.30 3.20 9.83
CA GLY A 291 -0.20 3.78 8.58
C GLY A 291 -0.32 5.30 8.56
N ILE A 292 0.34 6.02 9.48
CA ILE A 292 0.40 7.49 9.44
C ILE A 292 1.60 7.97 8.63
N ALA A 293 1.44 9.12 7.97
CA ALA A 293 2.46 9.77 7.17
C ALA A 293 3.06 11.00 7.88
N GLU A 294 4.18 11.49 7.36
CA GLU A 294 4.75 12.79 7.73
C GLU A 294 3.89 13.93 7.15
N ASP A 295 3.82 15.06 7.85
CA ASP A 295 3.14 16.27 7.33
C ASP A 295 3.89 16.85 6.13
N LYS A 296 5.23 16.77 6.15
CA LYS A 296 6.09 17.21 5.05
C LYS A 296 6.07 16.18 3.92
N LEU A 297 5.79 16.65 2.71
CA LEU A 297 5.74 15.81 1.52
C LEU A 297 7.15 15.49 0.98
N THR A 298 7.27 14.37 0.28
CA THR A 298 8.54 13.94 -0.36
C THR A 298 8.86 14.75 -1.62
N LYS A 299 7.83 15.22 -2.30
CA LYS A 299 7.87 16.13 -3.45
C LYS A 299 6.68 17.08 -3.30
N GLU A 300 6.61 18.12 -4.14
CA GLU A 300 5.46 19.00 -4.17
C GLU A 300 4.18 18.23 -4.49
N GLY A 301 3.19 18.38 -3.62
CA GLY A 301 1.82 17.96 -3.89
C GLY A 301 1.16 18.92 -4.87
N LYS A 302 0.20 18.42 -5.64
CA LYS A 302 -0.46 19.19 -6.69
C LYS A 302 -1.97 19.15 -6.52
N LEU A 303 -2.60 20.32 -6.68
CA LEU A 303 -4.03 20.51 -6.82
C LEU A 303 -4.27 21.13 -8.20
N ALA A 304 -4.89 20.40 -9.11
CA ALA A 304 -5.29 20.92 -10.41
C ALA A 304 -6.82 21.03 -10.49
N ILE A 305 -7.34 22.20 -10.86
CA ILE A 305 -8.77 22.50 -10.94
C ILE A 305 -9.11 22.95 -12.36
N ARG A 306 -10.15 22.38 -12.94
CA ARG A 306 -10.67 22.80 -14.24
C ARG A 306 -11.70 23.91 -14.10
N ALA A 307 -11.31 25.08 -13.98
CA ALA A 307 -11.88 26.42 -14.03
C ALA A 307 -11.29 27.29 -12.93
N LYS A 308 -11.24 28.58 -13.14
CA LYS A 308 -10.95 29.52 -12.05
C LYS A 308 -12.17 29.56 -11.12
N LEU A 309 -11.98 29.26 -9.86
CA LEU A 309 -12.95 29.59 -8.81
C LEU A 309 -13.06 31.11 -8.78
N GLY A 310 -14.21 31.69 -9.22
CA GLY A 310 -14.50 33.10 -9.02
C GLY A 310 -14.77 33.97 -10.26
N ASP A 311 -14.56 33.49 -11.49
CA ASP A 311 -14.90 34.31 -12.69
C ASP A 311 -16.10 33.74 -13.44
N GLY A 312 -17.27 34.33 -13.22
CA GLY A 312 -18.53 33.99 -13.90
C GLY A 312 -18.62 34.44 -15.38
N THR A 313 -17.50 34.53 -16.09
CA THR A 313 -17.52 34.94 -17.50
C THR A 313 -17.59 33.73 -18.41
N SER A 314 -18.74 33.51 -19.02
CA SER A 314 -18.98 32.58 -20.10
C SER A 314 -18.09 32.96 -21.31
N SER A 315 -17.00 32.21 -21.48
CA SER A 315 -16.22 32.20 -22.73
C SER A 315 -16.41 30.87 -23.41
N THR A 316 -16.61 30.87 -24.72
CA THR A 316 -16.65 29.67 -25.58
C THR A 316 -15.31 28.94 -25.69
N ALA A 317 -14.26 29.45 -25.04
CA ALA A 317 -12.95 28.79 -24.93
C ALA A 317 -12.96 27.72 -23.84
N THR A 318 -12.20 26.65 -24.04
CA THR A 318 -11.97 25.60 -23.04
C THR A 318 -11.54 26.22 -21.71
N PRO A 319 -12.22 25.93 -20.59
CA PRO A 319 -11.89 26.53 -19.30
C PRO A 319 -10.43 26.30 -18.95
N PRO A 320 -9.70 27.30 -18.45
CA PRO A 320 -8.31 27.14 -18.08
C PRO A 320 -8.19 26.18 -16.88
N VAL A 321 -7.09 25.44 -16.82
CA VAL A 321 -6.69 24.65 -15.66
C VAL A 321 -5.87 25.54 -14.75
N SER A 322 -6.26 25.61 -13.47
CA SER A 322 -5.47 26.23 -12.41
C SER A 322 -4.74 25.15 -11.64
N GLU A 323 -3.42 25.19 -11.61
CA GLU A 323 -2.59 24.28 -10.83
C GLU A 323 -1.95 25.03 -9.66
N ARG A 324 -1.97 24.42 -8.48
CA ARG A 324 -1.35 24.93 -7.24
C ARG A 324 -0.52 23.82 -6.63
N SER A 325 0.68 24.17 -6.15
CA SER A 325 1.57 23.24 -5.43
C SER A 325 1.57 23.55 -3.93
N PHE A 326 1.90 22.53 -3.14
CA PHE A 326 2.06 22.61 -1.69
C PHE A 326 3.13 21.62 -1.23
N SER A 327 3.79 21.94 -0.10
CA SER A 327 4.92 21.16 0.43
C SER A 327 4.57 20.38 1.69
N THR A 328 3.44 20.71 2.32
CA THR A 328 2.95 20.04 3.53
C THR A 328 1.45 19.77 3.45
N LEU A 329 0.98 18.75 4.16
CA LEU A 329 -0.45 18.48 4.28
C LEU A 329 -1.20 19.61 4.99
N SER A 330 -0.50 20.35 5.85
CA SER A 330 -1.05 21.54 6.51
C SER A 330 -1.32 22.67 5.53
N GLU A 331 -0.43 22.92 4.56
CA GLU A 331 -0.62 23.92 3.49
C GLU A 331 -1.80 23.59 2.58
N LEU A 332 -2.14 22.30 2.37
CA LEU A 332 -3.29 21.92 1.56
C LEU A 332 -4.59 22.53 2.11
N GLY A 333 -4.78 22.53 3.44
CA GLY A 333 -5.92 23.17 4.08
C GLY A 333 -5.97 24.69 3.89
N ASP A 334 -4.83 25.35 3.77
CA ASP A 334 -4.76 26.81 3.57
C ASP A 334 -5.01 27.20 2.11
N LEU A 335 -4.66 26.32 1.15
CA LEU A 335 -4.95 26.55 -0.27
C LEU A 335 -6.44 26.57 -0.59
N THR A 336 -7.25 25.90 0.21
CA THR A 336 -8.70 25.79 0.00
C THR A 336 -9.48 26.98 0.57
N LYS A 337 -8.87 27.76 1.49
CA LYS A 337 -9.48 28.93 2.13
C LYS A 337 -9.32 30.25 1.36
N ARG A 338 -8.58 30.23 0.26
CA ARG A 338 -8.30 31.39 -0.62
C ARG A 338 -8.96 31.20 -1.98
#